data_b6153f0f4dc93c6527c3f8ef0136ebe8
#
_entry.id   b6153f0f4dc93c6527c3f8ef0136ebe8
#
_cell.length_a   1.000
_cell.length_b   1.000
_cell.length_c   1.000
_cell.angle_alpha   90.00
_cell.angle_beta   90.00
_cell.angle_gamma   90.00
#
_symmetry.space_group_name_H-M   'P 1'
#
loop_
_entity.id
_entity.type
_entity.pdbx_description
1 polymer ?
#
loop_
_entity_poly.entity_id
_entity_poly.type
_entity_poly.pdbx_seq_one_letter_code
_entity_poly.pdbx_strand_id
1 'polypeptide(L)'
;VNAEDNLVETYVAANADDLFSAYSPEQNDFLAKHPVALSKLSLYSFLNVLQFGSLQRFLRFFYDKYAPVLYHAPYAPFESSLGSIRRVRNASVHGNGLLWRISEPADSSFQKNLSLLSWLGRQGIGQKTRQTNMSKPIVHDLACLLYQSVSLLPRTQCEEFFSAFNDFLMEQCTAHASYYAQSPMLLSAYRFVCRLLSVLTANNFSTEKDS
;
A
#
# COMPACT_ATOMS: atom_id res chain seq x y z
N VAL A 1 22.76 -12.91 -21.79
CA VAL A 1 22.48 -12.60 -20.35
C VAL A 1 21.44 -11.51 -20.39
N ASN A 2 20.23 -11.83 -19.95
CA ASN A 2 19.14 -10.85 -19.91
C ASN A 2 19.46 -9.79 -18.84
N ALA A 3 19.09 -8.55 -19.10
CA ALA A 3 19.29 -7.44 -18.13
C ALA A 3 18.60 -7.74 -16.77
N GLU A 4 17.57 -8.58 -16.77
CA GLU A 4 16.84 -9.03 -15.59
C GLU A 4 17.66 -9.95 -14.68
N ASP A 5 18.45 -10.87 -15.25
CA ASP A 5 19.27 -11.81 -14.47
C ASP A 5 20.37 -11.07 -13.69
N ASN A 6 20.92 -10.02 -14.30
CA ASN A 6 21.95 -9.20 -13.65
C ASN A 6 21.38 -8.28 -12.55
N LEU A 7 20.09 -7.95 -12.58
CA LEU A 7 19.47 -7.10 -11.57
C LEU A 7 19.37 -7.81 -10.21
N VAL A 8 18.87 -9.05 -10.19
CA VAL A 8 18.74 -9.85 -8.96
C VAL A 8 20.10 -10.12 -8.34
N GLU A 9 21.07 -10.54 -9.16
CA GLU A 9 22.44 -10.79 -8.71
C GLU A 9 23.07 -9.53 -8.11
N THR A 10 22.95 -8.39 -8.79
CA THR A 10 23.49 -7.12 -8.31
C THR A 10 22.86 -6.69 -6.99
N TYR A 11 21.52 -6.85 -6.86
CA TYR A 11 20.82 -6.48 -5.63
C TYR A 11 21.21 -7.40 -4.47
N VAL A 12 21.26 -8.72 -4.69
CA VAL A 12 21.65 -9.69 -3.65
C VAL A 12 23.08 -9.44 -3.19
N ALA A 13 24.01 -9.18 -4.10
CA ALA A 13 25.40 -8.87 -3.75
C ALA A 13 25.52 -7.60 -2.89
N ALA A 14 24.71 -6.58 -3.16
CA ALA A 14 24.77 -5.30 -2.46
C ALA A 14 24.00 -5.30 -1.11
N ASN A 15 23.09 -6.25 -0.88
CA ASN A 15 22.16 -6.23 0.25
C ASN A 15 22.05 -7.58 0.99
N ALA A 16 23.04 -8.45 0.87
CA ALA A 16 23.00 -9.81 1.41
C ALA A 16 22.67 -9.83 2.92
N ASP A 17 23.38 -9.05 3.71
CA ASP A 17 23.21 -9.03 5.19
C ASP A 17 21.80 -8.60 5.60
N ASP A 18 21.26 -7.57 4.96
CA ASP A 18 19.92 -7.06 5.20
C ASP A 18 18.82 -8.02 4.73
N LEU A 19 19.05 -8.71 3.62
CA LEU A 19 18.13 -9.73 3.12
C LEU A 19 18.01 -10.88 4.09
N PHE A 20 19.14 -11.39 4.57
CA PHE A 20 19.16 -12.54 5.47
C PHE A 20 18.64 -12.22 6.87
N SER A 21 18.88 -11.01 7.39
CA SER A 21 18.35 -10.57 8.69
C SER A 21 16.83 -10.55 8.78
N ALA A 22 16.14 -10.50 7.65
CA ALA A 22 14.67 -10.42 7.57
C ALA A 22 13.97 -11.79 7.72
N TYR A 23 14.69 -12.90 7.67
CA TYR A 23 14.14 -14.24 7.71
C TYR A 23 14.23 -14.86 9.11
N SER A 24 13.42 -15.91 9.37
CA SER A 24 13.55 -16.67 10.62
C SER A 24 14.93 -17.34 10.72
N PRO A 25 15.40 -17.72 11.94
CA PRO A 25 16.69 -18.38 12.10
C PRO A 25 16.85 -19.62 11.21
N GLU A 26 15.79 -20.42 11.04
CA GLU A 26 15.80 -21.63 10.19
C GLU A 26 15.88 -21.27 8.69
N GLN A 27 15.15 -20.24 8.26
CA GLN A 27 15.23 -19.71 6.90
C GLN A 27 16.58 -19.06 6.64
N ASN A 28 17.13 -18.31 7.63
CA ASN A 28 18.45 -17.71 7.56
C ASN A 28 19.54 -18.76 7.42
N ASP A 29 19.46 -19.89 8.15
CA ASP A 29 20.46 -20.95 8.07
C ASP A 29 20.50 -21.57 6.67
N PHE A 30 19.33 -21.78 6.05
CA PHE A 30 19.25 -22.26 4.67
C PHE A 30 19.84 -21.24 3.67
N LEU A 31 19.45 -19.98 3.78
CA LEU A 31 19.88 -18.91 2.87
C LEU A 31 21.37 -18.57 3.07
N ALA A 32 21.87 -18.58 4.31
CA ALA A 32 23.27 -18.38 4.59
C ALA A 32 24.15 -19.52 4.03
N LYS A 33 23.66 -20.75 3.99
CA LYS A 33 24.33 -21.88 3.36
C LYS A 33 24.25 -21.85 1.82
N HIS A 34 23.28 -21.14 1.26
CA HIS A 34 23.03 -21.09 -0.18
C HIS A 34 22.86 -19.66 -0.75
N PRO A 35 23.77 -18.71 -0.45
CA PRO A 35 23.61 -17.33 -0.91
C PRO A 35 23.58 -17.20 -2.44
N VAL A 36 24.28 -18.10 -3.12
CA VAL A 36 24.31 -18.17 -4.60
C VAL A 36 22.94 -18.59 -5.18
N ALA A 37 22.08 -19.25 -4.40
CA ALA A 37 20.79 -19.70 -4.89
C ALA A 37 19.83 -18.52 -5.13
N LEU A 38 19.83 -17.50 -4.28
CA LEU A 38 18.98 -16.32 -4.46
C LEU A 38 19.40 -15.47 -5.67
N SER A 39 20.72 -15.30 -5.89
CA SER A 39 21.22 -14.52 -7.02
C SER A 39 20.94 -15.14 -8.39
N LYS A 40 20.65 -16.45 -8.42
CA LYS A 40 20.32 -17.21 -9.63
C LYS A 40 18.81 -17.34 -9.89
N LEU A 41 17.97 -16.81 -9.00
CA LEU A 41 16.52 -16.81 -9.22
C LEU A 41 16.16 -15.88 -10.39
N SER A 42 15.17 -16.28 -11.17
CA SER A 42 14.52 -15.32 -12.07
C SER A 42 13.91 -14.16 -11.27
N LEU A 43 13.77 -12.99 -11.86
CA LEU A 43 13.15 -11.84 -11.20
C LEU A 43 11.79 -12.19 -10.60
N TYR A 44 10.95 -12.91 -11.33
CA TYR A 44 9.65 -13.37 -10.84
C TYR A 44 9.76 -14.25 -9.58
N SER A 45 10.63 -15.27 -9.61
CA SER A 45 10.84 -16.15 -8.47
C SER A 45 11.42 -15.41 -7.27
N PHE A 46 12.35 -14.48 -7.51
CA PHE A 46 12.95 -13.64 -6.49
C PHE A 46 11.89 -12.76 -5.79
N LEU A 47 11.04 -12.08 -6.55
CA LEU A 47 9.98 -11.25 -5.99
C LEU A 47 8.98 -12.04 -5.14
N ASN A 48 8.69 -13.29 -5.51
CA ASN A 48 7.78 -14.16 -4.76
C ASN A 48 8.33 -14.64 -3.42
N VAL A 49 9.64 -14.72 -3.24
CA VAL A 49 10.26 -15.15 -1.98
C VAL A 49 10.58 -13.98 -1.05
N LEU A 50 10.55 -12.74 -1.55
CA LEU A 50 10.84 -11.57 -0.73
C LEU A 50 9.74 -11.30 0.31
N GLN A 51 10.16 -11.07 1.54
CA GLN A 51 9.27 -10.43 2.51
C GLN A 51 8.93 -9.00 2.07
N PHE A 52 7.76 -8.49 2.46
CA PHE A 52 7.29 -7.18 1.99
C PHE A 52 8.26 -6.03 2.27
N GLY A 53 8.96 -6.05 3.41
CA GLY A 53 9.98 -5.05 3.73
C GLY A 53 11.20 -5.14 2.79
N SER A 54 11.61 -6.33 2.43
CA SER A 54 12.70 -6.57 1.46
C SER A 54 12.27 -6.22 0.04
N LEU A 55 11.01 -6.50 -0.33
CA LEU A 55 10.42 -6.05 -1.60
C LEU A 55 10.45 -4.52 -1.72
N GLN A 56 10.10 -3.80 -0.67
CA GLN A 56 10.14 -2.34 -0.67
C GLN A 56 11.57 -1.81 -0.91
N ARG A 57 12.58 -2.40 -0.27
CA ARG A 57 14.00 -2.06 -0.48
C ARG A 57 14.46 -2.40 -1.90
N PHE A 58 14.05 -3.56 -2.41
CA PHE A 58 14.35 -3.96 -3.80
C PHE A 58 13.75 -2.99 -4.81
N LEU A 59 12.49 -2.59 -4.64
CA LEU A 59 11.84 -1.61 -5.51
C LEU A 59 12.57 -0.26 -5.48
N ARG A 60 12.99 0.20 -4.31
CA ARG A 60 13.79 1.41 -4.20
C ARG A 60 15.11 1.30 -4.98
N PHE A 61 15.86 0.23 -4.75
CA PHE A 61 17.10 -0.05 -5.50
C PHE A 61 16.87 -0.09 -7.01
N PHE A 62 15.80 -0.75 -7.45
CA PHE A 62 15.43 -0.82 -8.87
C PHE A 62 15.21 0.57 -9.45
N TYR A 63 14.41 1.40 -8.80
CA TYR A 63 14.12 2.74 -9.28
C TYR A 63 15.35 3.64 -9.23
N ASP A 64 16.15 3.59 -8.19
CA ASP A 64 17.40 4.38 -8.07
C ASP A 64 18.37 4.03 -9.19
N LYS A 65 18.44 2.75 -9.56
CA LYS A 65 19.33 2.29 -10.65
C LYS A 65 18.82 2.63 -12.05
N TYR A 66 17.49 2.55 -12.26
CA TYR A 66 16.89 2.69 -13.59
C TYR A 66 16.06 3.96 -13.78
N ALA A 67 15.87 4.79 -12.75
CA ALA A 67 15.10 6.04 -12.85
C ALA A 67 15.54 6.94 -14.03
N PRO A 68 16.82 7.06 -14.39
CA PRO A 68 17.24 7.85 -15.55
C PRO A 68 16.66 7.36 -16.88
N VAL A 69 16.26 6.09 -16.95
CA VAL A 69 15.75 5.43 -18.17
C VAL A 69 14.22 5.30 -18.12
N LEU A 70 13.63 5.32 -16.93
CA LEU A 70 12.18 5.17 -16.71
C LEU A 70 11.49 6.55 -16.70
N TYR A 71 11.47 7.21 -17.83
CA TYR A 71 10.99 8.60 -18.00
C TYR A 71 9.55 8.89 -17.52
N HIS A 72 8.73 7.90 -17.16
CA HIS A 72 7.29 8.08 -16.96
C HIS A 72 6.68 7.46 -15.68
N ALA A 73 7.46 6.82 -14.84
CA ALA A 73 6.93 6.23 -13.61
C ALA A 73 7.39 7.02 -12.37
N PRO A 74 6.58 7.93 -11.83
CA PRO A 74 6.92 8.63 -10.60
C PRO A 74 6.93 7.62 -9.43
N TYR A 75 8.12 7.17 -9.05
CA TYR A 75 8.28 6.24 -7.93
C TYR A 75 7.95 6.88 -6.58
N ALA A 76 8.31 8.16 -6.39
CA ALA A 76 8.13 8.85 -5.11
C ALA A 76 6.68 8.80 -4.57
N PRO A 77 5.61 9.01 -5.36
CA PRO A 77 4.24 8.84 -4.88
C PRO A 77 3.92 7.40 -4.49
N PHE A 78 4.45 6.42 -5.20
CA PHE A 78 4.29 5.01 -4.89
C PHE A 78 5.07 4.61 -3.64
N GLU A 79 6.34 5.00 -3.53
CA GLU A 79 7.17 4.77 -2.35
C GLU A 79 6.52 5.30 -1.08
N SER A 80 5.97 6.52 -1.13
CA SER A 80 5.29 7.13 0.02
C SER A 80 4.04 6.36 0.48
N SER A 81 3.46 5.51 -0.39
CA SER A 81 2.32 4.66 -0.07
C SER A 81 2.72 3.28 0.43
N LEU A 82 3.90 2.77 0.06
CA LEU A 82 4.33 1.39 0.39
C LEU A 82 4.40 1.14 1.90
N GLY A 83 4.88 2.12 2.66
CA GLY A 83 4.90 2.04 4.13
C GLY A 83 3.50 1.90 4.73
N SER A 84 2.55 2.65 4.20
CA SER A 84 1.12 2.59 4.58
C SER A 84 0.51 1.23 4.24
N ILE A 85 0.72 0.74 3.03
CA ILE A 85 0.25 -0.58 2.59
C ILE A 85 0.80 -1.69 3.47
N ARG A 86 2.11 -1.63 3.81
CA ARG A 86 2.74 -2.60 4.71
C ARG A 86 2.09 -2.61 6.09
N ARG A 87 1.77 -1.44 6.67
CA ARG A 87 1.13 -1.36 7.99
C ARG A 87 -0.26 -1.97 7.98
N VAL A 88 -1.08 -1.68 6.97
CA VAL A 88 -2.42 -2.27 6.81
C VAL A 88 -2.32 -3.79 6.64
N ARG A 89 -1.46 -4.26 5.73
CA ARG A 89 -1.23 -5.69 5.50
C ARG A 89 -0.79 -6.41 6.77
N ASN A 90 0.18 -5.86 7.49
CA ASN A 90 0.68 -6.48 8.72
C ASN A 90 -0.39 -6.52 9.80
N ALA A 91 -1.17 -5.46 9.96
CA ALA A 91 -2.29 -5.45 10.91
C ALA A 91 -3.34 -6.51 10.55
N SER A 92 -3.66 -6.68 9.27
CA SER A 92 -4.62 -7.70 8.81
C SER A 92 -4.11 -9.12 9.06
N VAL A 93 -2.84 -9.40 8.74
CA VAL A 93 -2.25 -10.75 8.91
C VAL A 93 -2.12 -11.14 10.37
N HIS A 94 -1.81 -10.19 11.25
CA HIS A 94 -1.65 -10.44 12.69
C HIS A 94 -2.95 -10.29 13.50
N GLY A 95 -4.09 -10.10 12.83
CA GLY A 95 -5.38 -9.91 13.50
C GLY A 95 -5.46 -8.66 14.39
N ASN A 96 -4.58 -7.70 14.16
CA ASN A 96 -4.58 -6.45 14.92
C ASN A 96 -5.78 -5.59 14.49
N GLY A 97 -6.60 -5.23 15.48
CA GLY A 97 -7.77 -4.37 15.22
C GLY A 97 -7.34 -3.01 14.67
N LEU A 98 -7.58 -2.77 13.38
CA LEU A 98 -7.21 -1.51 12.74
C LEU A 98 -7.92 -0.30 13.36
N LEU A 99 -9.17 -0.47 13.76
CA LEU A 99 -10.02 0.64 14.22
C LEU A 99 -9.73 1.11 15.65
N TRP A 100 -9.17 0.26 16.53
CA TRP A 100 -8.88 0.70 17.89
C TRP A 100 -7.80 1.80 17.94
N ARG A 101 -6.93 1.85 16.93
CA ARG A 101 -5.89 2.87 16.80
C ARG A 101 -6.38 4.20 16.20
N ILE A 102 -7.69 4.33 15.91
CA ILE A 102 -8.21 5.53 15.25
C ILE A 102 -8.12 6.79 16.12
N SER A 103 -8.06 6.61 17.43
CA SER A 103 -7.87 7.69 18.41
C SER A 103 -6.42 8.00 18.73
N GLU A 104 -5.48 7.15 18.28
CA GLU A 104 -4.06 7.38 18.53
C GLU A 104 -3.58 8.62 17.77
N PRO A 105 -2.86 9.53 18.43
CA PRO A 105 -2.22 10.62 17.75
C PRO A 105 -1.16 10.10 16.78
N ALA A 106 -0.96 10.84 15.70
CA ALA A 106 0.19 10.59 14.82
C ALA A 106 1.49 10.80 15.60
N ASP A 107 2.43 9.88 15.49
CA ASP A 107 3.77 10.08 16.03
C ASP A 107 4.57 11.11 15.19
N SER A 108 5.72 11.53 15.71
CA SER A 108 6.57 12.53 15.04
C SER A 108 7.15 12.06 13.70
N SER A 109 7.18 10.76 13.44
CA SER A 109 7.65 10.16 12.19
C SER A 109 6.56 10.06 11.12
N PHE A 110 5.29 10.32 11.48
CA PHE A 110 4.17 10.21 10.56
C PHE A 110 4.22 11.27 9.48
N GLN A 111 4.36 10.81 8.25
CA GLN A 111 4.34 11.68 7.08
C GLN A 111 3.11 11.38 6.22
N LYS A 112 2.39 12.46 5.88
CA LYS A 112 1.23 12.36 4.98
C LYS A 112 1.69 12.22 3.53
N ASN A 113 1.01 11.38 2.78
CA ASN A 113 1.19 11.31 1.33
C ASN A 113 0.61 12.58 0.67
N LEU A 114 1.49 13.49 0.27
CA LEU A 114 1.10 14.78 -0.31
C LEU A 114 0.45 14.62 -1.69
N SER A 115 0.87 13.63 -2.47
CA SER A 115 0.27 13.32 -3.77
C SER A 115 -1.18 12.90 -3.63
N LEU A 116 -1.47 12.01 -2.67
CA LEU A 116 -2.83 11.61 -2.33
C LEU A 116 -3.66 12.78 -1.82
N LEU A 117 -3.10 13.61 -0.92
CA LEU A 117 -3.80 14.81 -0.43
C LEU A 117 -4.18 15.80 -1.55
N SER A 118 -3.25 16.02 -2.48
CA SER A 118 -3.49 16.87 -3.65
C SER A 118 -4.57 16.26 -4.55
N TRP A 119 -4.48 14.95 -4.83
CA TRP A 119 -5.47 14.24 -5.62
C TRP A 119 -6.87 14.32 -4.99
N LEU A 120 -7.01 14.03 -3.69
CA LEU A 120 -8.29 14.17 -2.95
C LEU A 120 -8.89 15.58 -3.08
N GLY A 121 -8.03 16.60 -3.10
CA GLY A 121 -8.46 17.99 -3.33
C GLY A 121 -9.05 18.21 -4.71
N ARG A 122 -8.41 17.68 -5.75
CA ARG A 122 -8.93 17.73 -7.14
C ARG A 122 -10.26 16.98 -7.28
N GLN A 123 -10.49 15.96 -6.45
CA GLN A 123 -11.75 15.21 -6.40
C GLN A 123 -12.85 15.89 -5.57
N GLY A 124 -12.69 17.13 -5.19
CA GLY A 124 -13.72 17.89 -4.47
C GLY A 124 -13.90 17.47 -3.01
N ILE A 125 -12.95 16.71 -2.42
CA ILE A 125 -12.97 16.44 -0.98
C ILE A 125 -12.44 17.66 -0.26
N GLY A 126 -13.32 18.32 0.53
CA GLY A 126 -13.02 19.59 1.18
C GLY A 126 -11.80 19.54 2.11
N GLN A 127 -11.08 20.66 2.23
CA GLN A 127 -9.84 20.76 2.98
C GLN A 127 -9.98 20.30 4.43
N LYS A 128 -11.03 20.74 5.14
CA LYS A 128 -11.28 20.34 6.53
C LYS A 128 -11.43 18.81 6.67
N THR A 129 -12.19 18.18 5.77
CA THR A 129 -12.38 16.73 5.76
C THR A 129 -11.07 15.99 5.53
N ARG A 130 -10.25 16.45 4.58
CA ARG A 130 -8.92 15.89 4.30
C ARG A 130 -8.01 16.04 5.51
N GLN A 131 -7.92 17.24 6.09
CA GLN A 131 -7.06 17.49 7.25
C GLN A 131 -7.44 16.62 8.44
N THR A 132 -8.73 16.52 8.77
CA THR A 132 -9.22 15.74 9.91
C THR A 132 -8.99 14.25 9.74
N ASN A 133 -9.25 13.69 8.57
CA ASN A 133 -9.16 12.24 8.37
C ASN A 133 -7.76 11.78 7.99
N MET A 134 -7.04 12.53 7.17
CA MET A 134 -5.67 12.19 6.78
C MET A 134 -4.62 12.49 7.86
N SER A 135 -4.99 13.12 8.98
CA SER A 135 -4.12 13.24 10.16
C SER A 135 -4.17 12.01 11.06
N LYS A 136 -5.08 11.08 10.82
CA LYS A 136 -5.20 9.81 11.54
C LYS A 136 -4.40 8.75 10.78
N PRO A 137 -3.32 8.18 11.34
CA PRO A 137 -2.44 7.27 10.61
C PRO A 137 -3.18 6.11 9.96
N ILE A 138 -4.10 5.47 10.67
CA ILE A 138 -4.84 4.33 10.14
C ILE A 138 -5.77 4.69 8.97
N VAL A 139 -6.43 5.84 9.03
CA VAL A 139 -7.31 6.32 7.94
C VAL A 139 -6.48 6.71 6.72
N HIS A 140 -5.32 7.34 6.96
CA HIS A 140 -4.36 7.66 5.92
C HIS A 140 -3.83 6.39 5.25
N ASP A 141 -3.44 5.38 6.04
CA ASP A 141 -2.88 4.14 5.52
C ASP A 141 -3.90 3.37 4.66
N LEU A 142 -5.15 3.31 5.12
CA LEU A 142 -6.25 2.73 4.34
C LEU A 142 -6.51 3.53 3.04
N ALA A 143 -6.48 4.85 3.12
CA ALA A 143 -6.67 5.70 1.94
C ALA A 143 -5.52 5.51 0.92
N CYS A 144 -4.27 5.35 1.38
CA CYS A 144 -3.14 5.01 0.52
C CYS A 144 -3.32 3.65 -0.16
N LEU A 145 -3.77 2.63 0.57
CA LEU A 145 -4.04 1.31 0.01
C LEU A 145 -5.10 1.39 -1.10
N LEU A 146 -6.25 1.99 -0.82
CA LEU A 146 -7.35 2.11 -1.78
C LEU A 146 -6.95 2.92 -3.01
N TYR A 147 -6.22 4.01 -2.82
CA TYR A 147 -5.72 4.85 -3.92
C TYR A 147 -4.74 4.09 -4.83
N GLN A 148 -3.80 3.34 -4.24
CA GLN A 148 -2.81 2.58 -5.01
C GLN A 148 -3.41 1.34 -5.67
N SER A 149 -4.46 0.75 -5.12
CA SER A 149 -5.15 -0.39 -5.75
C SER A 149 -5.61 -0.06 -7.17
N VAL A 150 -6.06 1.17 -7.39
CA VAL A 150 -6.51 1.64 -8.72
C VAL A 150 -5.39 1.65 -9.75
N SER A 151 -4.17 2.00 -9.35
CA SER A 151 -3.03 2.08 -10.26
C SER A 151 -2.28 0.75 -10.43
N LEU A 152 -2.48 -0.21 -9.53
CA LEU A 152 -1.75 -1.47 -9.50
C LEU A 152 -2.56 -2.67 -10.00
N LEU A 153 -3.88 -2.65 -9.79
CA LEU A 153 -4.74 -3.77 -10.17
C LEU A 153 -5.30 -3.60 -11.58
N PRO A 154 -5.44 -4.68 -12.34
CA PRO A 154 -6.27 -4.67 -13.54
C PRO A 154 -7.69 -4.17 -13.22
N ARG A 155 -8.32 -3.49 -14.17
CA ARG A 155 -9.63 -2.85 -13.96
C ARG A 155 -10.68 -3.80 -13.36
N THR A 156 -10.81 -5.01 -13.91
CA THR A 156 -11.78 -6.01 -13.43
C THR A 156 -11.54 -6.40 -11.97
N GLN A 157 -10.29 -6.63 -11.59
CA GLN A 157 -9.93 -6.94 -10.20
C GLN A 157 -10.16 -5.75 -9.26
N CYS A 158 -9.96 -4.53 -9.75
CA CYS A 158 -10.24 -3.32 -9.01
C CYS A 158 -11.75 -3.15 -8.75
N GLU A 159 -12.58 -3.42 -9.75
CA GLU A 159 -14.05 -3.40 -9.63
C GLU A 159 -14.55 -4.43 -8.61
N GLU A 160 -14.08 -5.67 -8.72
CA GLU A 160 -14.42 -6.74 -7.78
C GLU A 160 -13.99 -6.40 -6.35
N PHE A 161 -12.76 -5.90 -6.17
CA PHE A 161 -12.25 -5.50 -4.87
C PHE A 161 -13.09 -4.37 -4.25
N PHE A 162 -13.39 -3.32 -5.00
CA PHE A 162 -14.16 -2.20 -4.47
C PHE A 162 -15.62 -2.56 -4.21
N SER A 163 -16.23 -3.40 -5.05
CA SER A 163 -17.57 -3.91 -4.78
C SER A 163 -17.60 -4.71 -3.47
N ALA A 164 -16.75 -5.71 -3.35
CA ALA A 164 -16.68 -6.54 -2.14
C ALA A 164 -16.37 -5.72 -0.87
N PHE A 165 -15.46 -4.74 -0.98
CA PHE A 165 -15.13 -3.87 0.14
C PHE A 165 -16.29 -2.93 0.52
N ASN A 166 -17.01 -2.39 -0.46
CA ASN A 166 -18.20 -1.57 -0.20
C ASN A 166 -19.32 -2.39 0.46
N ASP A 167 -19.59 -3.59 -0.04
CA ASP A 167 -20.61 -4.48 0.51
C ASP A 167 -20.27 -4.86 1.95
N PHE A 168 -19.01 -5.22 2.23
CA PHE A 168 -18.54 -5.47 3.58
C PHE A 168 -18.72 -4.25 4.50
N LEU A 169 -18.35 -3.05 4.04
CA LEU A 169 -18.52 -1.83 4.84
C LEU A 169 -20.01 -1.56 5.13
N MET A 170 -20.88 -1.70 4.13
CA MET A 170 -22.32 -1.48 4.29
C MET A 170 -22.92 -2.49 5.26
N GLU A 171 -22.61 -3.77 5.13
CA GLU A 171 -23.08 -4.82 6.02
C GLU A 171 -22.63 -4.58 7.46
N GLN A 172 -21.31 -4.43 7.69
CA GLN A 172 -20.75 -4.27 9.03
C GLN A 172 -21.20 -2.96 9.68
N CYS A 173 -21.25 -1.87 8.94
CA CYS A 173 -21.68 -0.59 9.49
C CYS A 173 -23.17 -0.56 9.79
N THR A 174 -24.00 -1.27 9.03
CA THR A 174 -25.43 -1.41 9.33
C THR A 174 -25.65 -2.29 10.57
N ALA A 175 -24.98 -3.45 10.63
CA ALA A 175 -25.07 -4.38 11.77
C ALA A 175 -24.61 -3.75 13.09
N HIS A 176 -23.66 -2.81 13.04
CA HIS A 176 -23.05 -2.20 14.20
C HIS A 176 -23.28 -0.69 14.30
N ALA A 177 -24.30 -0.16 13.65
CA ALA A 177 -24.60 1.28 13.57
C ALA A 177 -24.65 1.97 14.93
N SER A 178 -25.22 1.29 15.96
CA SER A 178 -25.29 1.81 17.33
C SER A 178 -23.92 2.07 17.97
N TYR A 179 -22.93 1.25 17.67
CA TYR A 179 -21.56 1.46 18.16
C TYR A 179 -20.89 2.64 17.46
N TYR A 180 -21.03 2.73 16.14
CA TYR A 180 -20.43 3.82 15.37
C TYR A 180 -21.05 5.17 15.66
N ALA A 181 -22.36 5.21 15.92
CA ALA A 181 -23.07 6.44 16.23
C ALA A 181 -22.57 7.11 17.52
N GLN A 182 -22.04 6.34 18.47
CA GLN A 182 -21.47 6.86 19.72
C GLN A 182 -20.09 7.48 19.56
N SER A 183 -19.40 7.26 18.44
CA SER A 183 -18.06 7.77 18.18
C SER A 183 -18.05 8.71 16.96
N PRO A 184 -18.06 10.04 17.17
CA PRO A 184 -17.97 11.02 16.07
C PRO A 184 -16.73 10.80 15.19
N MET A 185 -15.65 10.28 15.77
CA MET A 185 -14.41 10.02 15.08
C MET A 185 -14.51 8.82 14.12
N LEU A 186 -15.12 7.71 14.57
CA LEU A 186 -15.40 6.55 13.72
C LEU A 186 -16.37 6.91 12.60
N LEU A 187 -17.42 7.64 12.92
CA LEU A 187 -18.41 8.09 11.94
C LEU A 187 -17.78 9.01 10.87
N SER A 188 -16.88 9.92 11.29
CA SER A 188 -16.14 10.78 10.35
C SER A 188 -15.24 9.96 9.43
N ALA A 189 -14.51 9.00 9.97
CA ALA A 189 -13.63 8.14 9.18
C ALA A 189 -14.44 7.25 8.21
N TYR A 190 -15.52 6.66 8.66
CA TYR A 190 -16.43 5.88 7.81
C TYR A 190 -16.95 6.69 6.63
N ARG A 191 -17.52 7.87 6.90
CA ARG A 191 -18.03 8.77 5.84
C ARG A 191 -16.94 9.18 4.87
N PHE A 192 -15.72 9.38 5.36
CA PHE A 192 -14.58 9.70 4.51
C PHE A 192 -14.21 8.53 3.61
N VAL A 193 -14.15 7.30 4.14
CA VAL A 193 -13.82 6.09 3.36
C VAL A 193 -14.91 5.82 2.31
N CYS A 194 -16.18 5.91 2.64
CA CYS A 194 -17.28 5.77 1.68
C CYS A 194 -17.18 6.80 0.55
N ARG A 195 -16.87 8.06 0.88
CA ARG A 195 -16.67 9.09 -0.14
C ARG A 195 -15.44 8.83 -1.00
N LEU A 196 -14.35 8.35 -0.41
CA LEU A 196 -13.14 7.98 -1.14
C LEU A 196 -13.44 6.86 -2.14
N LEU A 197 -14.13 5.80 -1.72
CA LEU A 197 -14.55 4.71 -2.60
C LEU A 197 -15.41 5.22 -3.75
N SER A 198 -16.43 6.01 -3.46
CA SER A 198 -17.30 6.61 -4.47
C SER A 198 -16.52 7.41 -5.52
N VAL A 199 -15.52 8.19 -5.10
CA VAL A 199 -14.67 8.96 -6.02
C VAL A 199 -13.73 8.07 -6.83
N LEU A 200 -13.13 7.05 -6.21
CA LEU A 200 -12.26 6.10 -6.90
C LEU A 200 -13.03 5.30 -7.95
N THR A 201 -14.23 4.86 -7.61
CA THR A 201 -15.12 4.13 -8.52
C THR A 201 -15.55 5.01 -9.71
N ALA A 202 -16.02 6.23 -9.44
CA ALA A 202 -16.49 7.15 -10.49
C ALA A 202 -15.39 7.50 -11.51
N ASN A 203 -14.17 7.76 -11.05
CA ASN A 203 -13.07 8.16 -11.93
C ASN A 203 -12.50 7.02 -12.79
N ASN A 204 -12.60 5.79 -12.32
CA ASN A 204 -12.01 4.65 -13.04
C ASN A 204 -13.00 4.00 -14.01
N PHE A 205 -14.30 4.20 -13.81
CA PHE A 205 -15.33 3.53 -14.60
C PHE A 205 -16.07 4.47 -15.56
N SER A 206 -15.80 5.79 -15.47
CA SER A 206 -16.44 6.80 -16.34
C SER A 206 -15.80 6.95 -17.72
N THR A 207 -14.69 6.30 -18.02
CA THR A 207 -13.95 6.47 -19.27
C THR A 207 -14.48 5.66 -20.46
N GLU A 208 -15.66 5.02 -20.35
CA GLU A 208 -16.25 4.24 -21.45
C GLU A 208 -17.14 5.03 -22.41
N LYS A 209 -17.21 6.36 -22.28
CA LYS A 209 -18.11 7.14 -23.17
C LYS A 209 -17.44 7.76 -24.41
N ASP A 210 -16.12 7.63 -24.56
CA ASP A 210 -15.37 8.27 -25.65
C ASP A 210 -14.44 7.30 -26.42
N SER A 211 -14.93 6.08 -26.72
CA SER A 211 -14.23 5.14 -27.60
C SER A 211 -15.13 4.70 -28.75
#